data_93c393acab80c4364d1484e3450927d2
#
_entry.id   93c393acab80c4364d1484e3450927d2
#
_cell.length_a   1.000
_cell.length_b   1.000
_cell.length_c   1.000
_cell.angle_alpha   90.00
_cell.angle_beta   90.00
_cell.angle_gamma   90.00
#
_symmetry.space_group_name_H-M   'P 1'
#
loop_
_entity.id
_entity.type
_entity.pdbx_description
1 polymer ?
#
loop_
_entity_poly.entity_id
_entity_poly.type
_entity_poly.pdbx_seq_one_letter_code
_entity_poly.pdbx_strand_id
1 'polypeptide(L)'
;QTPQSASWYQGTADAVRKNLNHLLTNDFEYLLILSGDQLYRMDFREIITAHIEKQAELTVATIPVNREHATGFGIMHNDEDGRISRFVEKPNTAELLDSLRLSESQVESQGLTAGDDHYLASMGIYVFNRATLVELLDNEMTDFGKHIIPRAIDSHRVFSHVYQGYWEDIGTIRAFFEANLDMVNTVPKFDFFQMEAPIFTRPRFMPASKIN
;
A
#
# COMPACT_ATOMS: atom_id res chain seq x y z
N GLN A 1 -8.87 -7.47 18.82
CA GLN A 1 -9.70 -8.47 19.53
C GLN A 1 -10.82 -8.96 18.64
N THR A 2 -11.07 -10.24 18.61
CA THR A 2 -12.20 -10.86 17.93
C THR A 2 -13.13 -11.48 18.97
N PRO A 3 -14.38 -11.84 18.63
CA PRO A 3 -15.27 -12.56 19.54
C PRO A 3 -14.66 -13.88 20.07
N GLN A 4 -13.72 -14.49 19.32
CA GLN A 4 -13.06 -15.74 19.66
C GLN A 4 -11.73 -15.54 20.42
N SER A 5 -11.16 -14.32 20.45
CA SER A 5 -9.87 -14.07 21.08
C SER A 5 -9.77 -12.66 21.66
N ALA A 6 -9.42 -12.58 22.93
CA ALA A 6 -9.11 -11.32 23.63
C ALA A 6 -7.68 -10.82 23.36
N SER A 7 -6.83 -11.58 22.67
CA SER A 7 -5.46 -11.18 22.35
C SER A 7 -5.40 -10.10 21.27
N TRP A 8 -4.40 -9.26 21.33
CA TRP A 8 -4.11 -8.30 20.28
C TRP A 8 -3.64 -8.98 19.01
N TYR A 9 -3.88 -8.36 17.86
CA TYR A 9 -3.31 -8.82 16.60
C TYR A 9 -1.78 -8.73 16.66
N GLN A 10 -1.11 -9.74 16.13
CA GLN A 10 0.35 -9.85 16.15
C GLN A 10 1.00 -9.24 14.90
N GLY A 11 0.20 -8.70 14.00
CA GLY A 11 0.63 -8.05 12.76
C GLY A 11 -0.50 -7.93 11.76
N THR A 12 -0.19 -7.38 10.60
CA THR A 12 -1.16 -7.03 9.56
C THR A 12 -1.84 -8.25 8.94
N ALA A 13 -1.09 -9.32 8.67
CA ALA A 13 -1.65 -10.57 8.14
C ALA A 13 -2.45 -11.33 9.21
N ASP A 14 -2.01 -11.32 10.46
CA ASP A 14 -2.74 -11.91 11.59
C ASP A 14 -4.11 -11.23 11.79
N ALA A 15 -4.16 -9.91 11.61
CA ALA A 15 -5.41 -9.16 11.70
C ALA A 15 -6.43 -9.61 10.65
N VAL A 16 -6.00 -9.79 9.39
CA VAL A 16 -6.87 -10.26 8.31
C VAL A 16 -7.27 -11.72 8.55
N ARG A 17 -6.33 -12.59 8.88
CA ARG A 17 -6.58 -14.02 9.15
C ARG A 17 -7.61 -14.23 10.24
N LYS A 18 -7.49 -13.53 11.36
CA LYS A 18 -8.43 -13.65 12.49
C LYS A 18 -9.84 -13.16 12.16
N ASN A 19 -10.00 -12.37 11.12
CA ASN A 19 -11.28 -11.91 10.61
C ASN A 19 -11.71 -12.60 9.31
N LEU A 20 -10.96 -13.58 8.83
CA LEU A 20 -11.20 -14.24 7.55
C LEU A 20 -12.60 -14.88 7.47
N ASN A 21 -13.08 -15.49 8.55
CA ASN A 21 -14.42 -16.06 8.61
C ASN A 21 -15.52 -15.02 8.35
N HIS A 22 -15.36 -13.80 8.86
CA HIS A 22 -16.27 -12.69 8.60
C HIS A 22 -16.23 -12.25 7.12
N LEU A 23 -15.05 -12.17 6.55
CA LEU A 23 -14.88 -11.79 5.16
C LEU A 23 -15.51 -12.82 4.24
N LEU A 24 -15.31 -14.11 4.51
CA LEU A 24 -15.78 -15.23 3.69
C LEU A 24 -17.29 -15.47 3.76
N THR A 25 -18.03 -14.81 4.66
CA THR A 25 -19.50 -14.83 4.66
C THR A 25 -20.11 -14.12 3.47
N ASN A 26 -19.36 -13.22 2.84
CA ASN A 26 -19.78 -12.52 1.63
C ASN A 26 -19.23 -13.23 0.38
N ASP A 27 -19.99 -13.17 -0.70
CA ASP A 27 -19.51 -13.63 -1.99
C ASP A 27 -18.75 -12.51 -2.68
N PHE A 28 -17.45 -12.73 -2.95
CA PHE A 28 -16.58 -11.79 -3.64
C PHE A 28 -15.49 -12.54 -4.40
N GLU A 29 -15.02 -11.97 -5.49
CA GLU A 29 -13.90 -12.49 -6.26
C GLU A 29 -12.57 -11.89 -5.78
N TYR A 30 -12.58 -10.59 -5.48
CA TYR A 30 -11.40 -9.82 -5.10
C TYR A 30 -11.58 -9.18 -3.73
N LEU A 31 -10.51 -9.17 -2.94
CA LEU A 31 -10.46 -8.45 -1.67
C LEU A 31 -9.43 -7.33 -1.75
N LEU A 32 -9.87 -6.11 -1.47
CA LEU A 32 -9.00 -4.95 -1.32
C LEU A 32 -8.66 -4.75 0.16
N ILE A 33 -7.37 -4.76 0.48
CA ILE A 33 -6.84 -4.48 1.83
C ILE A 33 -6.21 -3.09 1.79
N LEU A 34 -6.58 -2.25 2.74
CA LEU A 34 -6.09 -0.88 2.88
C LEU A 34 -5.40 -0.70 4.23
N SER A 35 -4.29 0.04 4.26
CA SER A 35 -3.70 0.52 5.50
C SER A 35 -4.53 1.65 6.08
N GLY A 36 -4.66 1.72 7.42
CA GLY A 36 -5.55 2.65 8.11
C GLY A 36 -4.88 3.96 8.56
N ASP A 37 -3.56 4.10 8.35
CA ASP A 37 -2.73 5.20 8.83
C ASP A 37 -2.02 5.94 7.68
N GLN A 38 -2.73 6.11 6.57
CA GLN A 38 -2.19 6.73 5.36
C GLN A 38 -3.13 7.78 4.81
N LEU A 39 -2.56 8.84 4.24
CA LEU A 39 -3.27 9.93 3.60
C LEU A 39 -3.04 9.86 2.10
N TYR A 40 -4.08 9.55 1.34
CA TYR A 40 -4.04 9.43 -0.12
C TYR A 40 -5.44 9.54 -0.71
N ARG A 41 -5.48 9.71 -2.03
CA ARG A 41 -6.73 9.64 -2.81
C ARG A 41 -6.48 8.83 -4.06
N MET A 42 -6.95 7.59 -4.05
CA MET A 42 -6.78 6.64 -5.15
C MET A 42 -8.14 6.20 -5.69
N ASP A 43 -8.27 6.13 -7.00
CA ASP A 43 -9.38 5.42 -7.62
C ASP A 43 -9.07 3.91 -7.62
N PHE A 44 -9.69 3.19 -6.72
CA PHE A 44 -9.46 1.74 -6.58
C PHE A 44 -9.90 0.93 -7.80
N ARG A 45 -10.69 1.50 -8.70
CA ARG A 45 -11.06 0.83 -9.96
C ARG A 45 -9.84 0.61 -10.84
N GLU A 46 -8.88 1.52 -10.83
CA GLU A 46 -7.65 1.43 -11.62
C GLU A 46 -6.80 0.22 -11.20
N ILE A 47 -6.53 0.05 -9.92
CA ILE A 47 -5.76 -1.09 -9.42
C ILE A 47 -6.50 -2.42 -9.61
N ILE A 48 -7.84 -2.44 -9.45
CA ILE A 48 -8.66 -3.64 -9.66
C ILE A 48 -8.67 -4.00 -11.15
N THR A 49 -8.82 -3.02 -12.04
CA THR A 49 -8.77 -3.25 -13.49
C THR A 49 -7.40 -3.81 -13.91
N ALA A 50 -6.30 -3.20 -13.45
CA ALA A 50 -4.95 -3.69 -13.71
C ALA A 50 -4.73 -5.12 -13.17
N HIS A 51 -5.30 -5.44 -12.00
CA HIS A 51 -5.26 -6.78 -11.42
C HIS A 51 -5.94 -7.82 -12.33
N ILE A 52 -7.11 -7.49 -12.85
CA ILE A 52 -7.88 -8.37 -13.75
C ILE A 52 -7.17 -8.52 -15.10
N GLU A 53 -6.74 -7.42 -15.72
CA GLU A 53 -6.07 -7.43 -17.03
C GLU A 53 -4.77 -8.25 -17.03
N LYS A 54 -3.99 -8.14 -15.95
CA LYS A 54 -2.76 -8.91 -15.76
C LYS A 54 -3.01 -10.35 -15.28
N GLN A 55 -4.27 -10.72 -15.06
CA GLN A 55 -4.64 -11.99 -14.43
C GLN A 55 -3.83 -12.24 -13.15
N ALA A 56 -3.59 -11.19 -12.39
CA ALA A 56 -2.83 -11.26 -11.15
C ALA A 56 -3.56 -12.10 -10.11
N GLU A 57 -2.81 -12.67 -9.18
CA GLU A 57 -3.34 -13.35 -7.99
C GLU A 57 -3.19 -12.48 -6.75
N LEU A 58 -2.18 -11.61 -6.78
CA LEU A 58 -1.95 -10.54 -5.83
C LEU A 58 -1.45 -9.30 -6.60
N THR A 59 -2.02 -8.14 -6.32
CA THR A 59 -1.49 -6.85 -6.78
C THR A 59 -1.17 -5.99 -5.58
N VAL A 60 0.02 -5.39 -5.60
CA VAL A 60 0.51 -4.48 -4.57
C VAL A 60 0.53 -3.07 -5.15
N ALA A 61 -0.16 -2.12 -4.50
CA ALA A 61 -0.02 -0.72 -4.84
C ALA A 61 1.36 -0.22 -4.41
N THR A 62 2.02 0.50 -5.30
CA THR A 62 3.37 1.01 -5.10
C THR A 62 3.46 2.49 -5.42
N ILE A 63 4.37 3.17 -4.76
CA ILE A 63 4.70 4.55 -5.05
C ILE A 63 6.20 4.69 -5.30
N PRO A 64 6.61 5.49 -6.30
CA PRO A 64 8.02 5.78 -6.49
C PRO A 64 8.55 6.66 -5.37
N VAL A 65 9.67 6.27 -4.78
CA VAL A 65 10.36 7.01 -3.72
C VAL A 65 11.84 7.15 -4.05
N ASN A 66 12.48 8.15 -3.48
CA ASN A 66 13.94 8.32 -3.56
C ASN A 66 14.67 7.39 -2.57
N ARG A 67 16.00 7.38 -2.66
CA ARG A 67 16.88 6.53 -1.84
C ARG A 67 16.70 6.77 -0.33
N GLU A 68 16.52 8.00 0.08
CA GLU A 68 16.38 8.36 1.49
C GLU A 68 15.12 7.74 2.10
N HIS A 69 13.99 7.86 1.41
CA HIS A 69 12.71 7.33 1.86
C HIS A 69 12.61 5.81 1.73
N ALA A 70 13.35 5.20 0.77
CA ALA A 70 13.30 3.75 0.52
C ALA A 70 13.64 2.89 1.76
N THR A 71 14.46 3.39 2.67
CA THR A 71 14.83 2.66 3.91
C THR A 71 13.68 2.50 4.90
N GLY A 72 12.63 3.29 4.76
CA GLY A 72 11.45 3.27 5.65
C GLY A 72 10.36 2.27 5.27
N PHE A 73 10.39 1.76 4.03
CA PHE A 73 9.31 0.98 3.42
C PHE A 73 9.75 -0.40 2.94
N GLY A 74 8.78 -1.25 2.64
CA GLY A 74 9.01 -2.43 1.83
C GLY A 74 9.25 -2.03 0.38
N ILE A 75 10.41 -2.39 -0.17
CA ILE A 75 10.83 -2.04 -1.54
C ILE A 75 10.74 -3.25 -2.45
N MET A 76 10.20 -3.02 -3.64
CA MET A 76 10.02 -4.03 -4.66
C MET A 76 10.92 -3.80 -5.86
N HIS A 77 11.30 -4.90 -6.49
CA HIS A 77 11.89 -4.93 -7.82
C HIS A 77 10.96 -5.68 -8.76
N ASN A 78 10.64 -5.07 -9.89
CA ASN A 78 9.76 -5.62 -10.90
C ASN A 78 10.54 -6.04 -12.14
N ASP A 79 9.95 -6.93 -12.92
CA ASP A 79 10.34 -7.12 -14.33
C ASP A 79 9.68 -6.05 -15.24
N GLU A 80 9.94 -6.14 -16.54
CA GLU A 80 9.43 -5.19 -17.54
C GLU A 80 7.90 -5.18 -17.64
N ASP A 81 7.25 -6.30 -17.31
CA ASP A 81 5.79 -6.45 -17.32
C ASP A 81 5.13 -5.95 -16.02
N GLY A 82 5.94 -5.53 -15.05
CA GLY A 82 5.50 -5.09 -13.74
C GLY A 82 5.22 -6.24 -12.77
N ARG A 83 5.64 -7.48 -13.10
CA ARG A 83 5.60 -8.60 -12.17
C ARG A 83 6.67 -8.41 -11.11
N ILE A 84 6.31 -8.57 -9.85
CA ILE A 84 7.25 -8.43 -8.74
C ILE A 84 8.14 -9.67 -8.69
N SER A 85 9.44 -9.46 -8.86
CA SER A 85 10.47 -10.51 -8.79
C SER A 85 11.16 -10.56 -7.43
N ARG A 86 11.12 -9.45 -6.67
CA ARG A 86 11.74 -9.37 -5.34
C ARG A 86 11.04 -8.35 -4.46
N PHE A 87 10.97 -8.65 -3.18
CA PHE A 87 10.48 -7.75 -2.13
C PHE A 87 11.43 -7.76 -0.95
N VAL A 88 11.78 -6.58 -0.43
CA VAL A 88 12.63 -6.44 0.75
C VAL A 88 12.03 -5.43 1.71
N GLU A 89 11.68 -5.88 2.89
CA GLU A 89 11.15 -5.00 3.95
C GLU A 89 12.28 -4.19 4.59
N LYS A 90 12.17 -2.87 4.48
CA LYS A 90 13.09 -1.88 5.09
C LYS A 90 14.57 -2.19 4.83
N PRO A 91 15.01 -2.12 3.57
CA PRO A 91 16.40 -2.39 3.20
C PRO A 91 17.33 -1.44 3.94
N ASN A 92 18.38 -1.98 4.59
CA ASN A 92 19.25 -1.24 5.48
C ASN A 92 20.72 -1.20 5.07
N THR A 93 21.07 -1.75 3.90
CA THR A 93 22.43 -1.68 3.34
C THR A 93 22.42 -1.04 1.96
N ALA A 94 23.53 -0.40 1.58
CA ALA A 94 23.66 0.25 0.30
C ALA A 94 23.56 -0.75 -0.87
N GLU A 95 24.21 -1.91 -0.74
CA GLU A 95 24.23 -2.97 -1.74
C GLU A 95 22.81 -3.52 -2.00
N LEU A 96 22.03 -3.64 -0.92
CA LEU A 96 20.67 -4.12 -1.01
C LEU A 96 19.77 -3.09 -1.73
N LEU A 97 19.91 -1.81 -1.39
CA LEU A 97 19.22 -0.73 -2.07
C LEU A 97 19.60 -0.68 -3.56
N ASP A 98 20.90 -0.71 -3.88
CA ASP A 98 21.36 -0.67 -5.27
C ASP A 98 20.76 -1.81 -6.11
N SER A 99 20.55 -2.98 -5.51
CA SER A 99 19.95 -4.14 -6.18
C SER A 99 18.43 -4.02 -6.41
N LEU A 100 17.76 -3.03 -5.81
CA LEU A 100 16.32 -2.78 -5.89
C LEU A 100 15.98 -1.52 -6.68
N ARG A 101 17.00 -0.79 -7.14
CA ARG A 101 16.83 0.42 -7.92
C ARG A 101 16.21 0.08 -9.28
N LEU A 102 15.26 0.90 -9.71
CA LEU A 102 14.70 0.80 -11.06
C LEU A 102 15.75 1.20 -12.12
N SER A 103 15.78 0.47 -13.22
CA SER A 103 16.53 0.86 -14.41
C SER A 103 15.87 2.05 -15.12
N GLU A 104 16.62 2.76 -15.96
CA GLU A 104 16.05 3.85 -16.76
C GLU A 104 14.88 3.39 -17.63
N SER A 105 14.99 2.20 -18.25
CA SER A 105 13.90 1.63 -19.05
C SER A 105 12.63 1.34 -18.21
N GLN A 106 12.78 0.88 -16.97
CA GLN A 106 11.65 0.68 -16.05
C GLN A 106 11.03 2.00 -15.61
N VAL A 107 11.83 3.03 -15.35
CA VAL A 107 11.35 4.39 -15.04
C VAL A 107 10.51 4.93 -16.19
N GLU A 108 10.99 4.82 -17.43
CA GLU A 108 10.27 5.27 -18.64
C GLU A 108 8.98 4.46 -18.87
N SER A 109 9.05 3.12 -18.78
CA SER A 109 7.89 2.25 -19.02
C SER A 109 6.76 2.46 -18.01
N GLN A 110 7.09 2.94 -16.82
CA GLN A 110 6.13 3.27 -15.77
C GLN A 110 5.69 4.73 -15.78
N GLY A 111 6.13 5.51 -16.78
CA GLY A 111 5.78 6.93 -16.91
C GLY A 111 6.34 7.82 -15.80
N LEU A 112 7.45 7.41 -15.17
CA LEU A 112 8.12 8.18 -14.12
C LEU A 112 9.10 9.16 -14.73
N THR A 113 9.33 10.29 -14.05
CA THR A 113 10.28 11.31 -14.51
C THR A 113 11.72 10.83 -14.27
N ALA A 114 12.55 10.88 -15.32
CA ALA A 114 13.98 10.59 -15.19
C ALA A 114 14.69 11.64 -14.31
N GLY A 115 15.63 11.22 -13.48
CA GLY A 115 16.49 12.17 -12.77
C GLY A 115 16.94 11.75 -11.38
N ASP A 116 16.14 11.03 -10.60
CA ASP A 116 16.51 10.56 -9.27
C ASP A 116 16.59 9.04 -9.19
N ASP A 117 17.25 8.53 -8.16
CA ASP A 117 17.18 7.11 -7.82
C ASP A 117 15.74 6.73 -7.45
N HIS A 118 15.10 5.96 -8.31
CA HIS A 118 13.73 5.52 -8.09
C HIS A 118 13.66 4.12 -7.51
N TYR A 119 12.83 3.96 -6.49
CA TYR A 119 12.49 2.70 -5.85
C TYR A 119 10.98 2.57 -5.77
N LEU A 120 10.44 1.39 -5.91
CA LEU A 120 9.01 1.15 -5.71
C LEU A 120 8.75 0.74 -4.27
N ALA A 121 8.16 1.65 -3.51
CA ALA A 121 7.75 1.40 -2.14
C ALA A 121 6.34 0.82 -2.07
N SER A 122 6.13 -0.17 -1.20
CA SER A 122 4.79 -0.69 -0.88
C SER A 122 3.97 0.35 -0.15
N MET A 123 2.79 0.61 -0.64
CA MET A 123 1.82 1.47 0.05
C MET A 123 1.01 0.73 1.14
N GLY A 124 1.22 -0.58 1.33
CA GLY A 124 0.37 -1.36 2.23
C GLY A 124 -1.06 -1.55 1.73
N ILE A 125 -1.27 -1.38 0.44
CA ILE A 125 -2.55 -1.54 -0.26
C ILE A 125 -2.44 -2.74 -1.19
N TYR A 126 -3.35 -3.71 -1.06
CA TYR A 126 -3.27 -4.98 -1.74
C TYR A 126 -4.61 -5.38 -2.35
N VAL A 127 -4.59 -5.96 -3.55
CA VAL A 127 -5.74 -6.65 -4.15
C VAL A 127 -5.41 -8.14 -4.25
N PHE A 128 -6.22 -8.97 -3.64
CA PHE A 128 -6.08 -10.42 -3.66
C PHE A 128 -7.26 -11.08 -4.36
N ASN A 129 -7.00 -12.14 -5.12
CA ASN A 129 -8.02 -13.12 -5.41
C ASN A 129 -8.46 -13.81 -4.11
N ARG A 130 -9.76 -14.11 -3.97
CA ARG A 130 -10.29 -14.79 -2.79
C ARG A 130 -9.55 -16.10 -2.47
N ALA A 131 -9.34 -16.95 -3.47
CA ALA A 131 -8.65 -18.22 -3.29
C ALA A 131 -7.20 -18.04 -2.82
N THR A 132 -6.47 -17.15 -3.48
CA THR A 132 -5.08 -16.82 -3.14
C THR A 132 -4.95 -16.27 -1.71
N LEU A 133 -5.87 -15.40 -1.29
CA LEU A 133 -5.85 -14.88 0.08
C LEU A 133 -6.01 -16.00 1.11
N VAL A 134 -6.96 -16.90 0.89
CA VAL A 134 -7.22 -18.03 1.81
C VAL A 134 -5.99 -18.92 1.89
N GLU A 135 -5.40 -19.29 0.75
CA GLU A 135 -4.21 -20.12 0.68
C GLU A 135 -3.01 -19.48 1.38
N LEU A 136 -2.72 -18.20 1.06
CA LEU A 136 -1.57 -17.48 1.62
C LEU A 136 -1.71 -17.17 3.11
N LEU A 137 -2.91 -17.18 3.66
CA LEU A 137 -3.16 -16.98 5.10
C LEU A 137 -3.33 -18.28 5.89
N ASP A 138 -3.30 -19.44 5.24
CA ASP A 138 -3.34 -20.76 5.91
C ASP A 138 -1.97 -21.10 6.55
N ASN A 139 -1.58 -20.28 7.51
CA ASN A 139 -0.36 -20.40 8.30
C ASN A 139 -0.41 -19.47 9.52
N GLU A 140 0.68 -19.39 10.30
CA GLU A 140 0.79 -18.53 11.48
C GLU A 140 1.62 -17.26 11.25
N MET A 141 1.99 -16.95 10.01
CA MET A 141 2.75 -15.76 9.66
C MET A 141 1.92 -14.49 9.95
N THR A 142 2.56 -13.47 10.52
CA THR A 142 1.84 -12.34 11.11
C THR A 142 1.82 -11.08 10.26
N ASP A 143 2.74 -10.94 9.28
CA ASP A 143 2.95 -9.69 8.56
C ASP A 143 2.95 -9.91 7.04
N PHE A 144 2.26 -9.02 6.31
CA PHE A 144 2.20 -9.10 4.84
C PHE A 144 3.56 -8.83 4.20
N GLY A 145 4.24 -7.75 4.58
CA GLY A 145 5.50 -7.35 3.97
C GLY A 145 6.65 -8.31 4.29
N LYS A 146 6.76 -8.73 5.55
CA LYS A 146 7.87 -9.59 5.97
C LYS A 146 7.72 -11.05 5.55
N HIS A 147 6.48 -11.53 5.44
CA HIS A 147 6.25 -12.96 5.31
C HIS A 147 5.41 -13.35 4.10
N ILE A 148 4.21 -12.74 3.97
CA ILE A 148 3.20 -13.20 2.99
C ILE A 148 3.61 -12.82 1.57
N ILE A 149 3.97 -11.56 1.32
CA ILE A 149 4.36 -11.10 -0.02
C ILE A 149 5.61 -11.80 -0.54
N PRO A 150 6.73 -11.91 0.22
CA PRO A 150 7.89 -12.66 -0.23
C PRO A 150 7.56 -14.10 -0.63
N ARG A 151 6.73 -14.79 0.16
CA ARG A 151 6.28 -16.15 -0.17
C ARG A 151 5.39 -16.20 -1.41
N ALA A 152 4.50 -15.22 -1.58
CA ALA A 152 3.61 -15.16 -2.72
C ALA A 152 4.36 -14.98 -4.04
N ILE A 153 5.45 -14.21 -4.05
CA ILE A 153 6.28 -13.97 -5.25
C ILE A 153 6.81 -15.28 -5.82
N ASP A 154 7.17 -16.24 -4.99
CA ASP A 154 7.75 -17.53 -5.40
C ASP A 154 6.70 -18.47 -6.02
N SER A 155 5.42 -18.34 -5.67
CA SER A 155 4.39 -19.34 -6.01
C SER A 155 3.20 -18.77 -6.79
N HIS A 156 3.02 -17.47 -6.83
CA HIS A 156 1.85 -16.80 -7.41
C HIS A 156 2.26 -15.71 -8.41
N ARG A 157 1.28 -15.25 -9.20
CA ARG A 157 1.44 -14.09 -10.09
C ARG A 157 1.20 -12.81 -9.28
N VAL A 158 2.30 -12.23 -8.79
CA VAL A 158 2.30 -11.00 -8.01
C VAL A 158 2.75 -9.82 -8.87
N PHE A 159 1.91 -8.79 -8.97
CA PHE A 159 2.20 -7.61 -9.78
C PHE A 159 2.18 -6.34 -8.94
N SER A 160 2.88 -5.32 -9.41
CA SER A 160 2.76 -3.96 -8.88
C SER A 160 1.77 -3.14 -9.69
N HIS A 161 1.13 -2.19 -9.01
CA HIS A 161 0.39 -1.10 -9.60
C HIS A 161 0.97 0.21 -9.11
N VAL A 162 1.58 0.98 -10.01
CA VAL A 162 2.26 2.23 -9.65
C VAL A 162 1.24 3.35 -9.52
N TYR A 163 1.15 3.92 -8.33
CA TYR A 163 0.34 5.09 -8.04
C TYR A 163 1.18 6.36 -8.16
N GLN A 164 0.67 7.37 -8.86
CA GLN A 164 1.37 8.63 -9.12
C GLN A 164 0.73 9.84 -8.41
N GLY A 165 -0.22 9.60 -7.50
CA GLY A 165 -0.85 10.66 -6.72
C GLY A 165 -0.12 10.99 -5.42
N TYR A 166 -0.71 11.92 -4.66
CA TYR A 166 -0.22 12.20 -3.30
C TYR A 166 -0.48 11.02 -2.37
N TRP A 167 0.56 10.60 -1.67
CA TRP A 167 0.49 9.60 -0.62
C TRP A 167 1.47 9.96 0.50
N GLU A 168 1.03 9.82 1.75
CA GLU A 168 1.84 10.04 2.94
C GLU A 168 1.51 8.99 3.99
N ASP A 169 2.53 8.34 4.52
CA ASP A 169 2.43 7.49 5.71
C ASP A 169 2.45 8.39 6.95
N ILE A 170 1.30 8.51 7.64
CA ILE A 170 1.14 9.34 8.84
C ILE A 170 1.25 8.53 10.14
N GLY A 171 1.90 7.37 10.11
CA GLY A 171 2.10 6.47 11.24
C GLY A 171 3.05 6.97 12.32
N THR A 172 3.76 8.09 12.12
CA THR A 172 4.59 8.75 13.13
C THR A 172 3.99 10.08 13.57
N ILE A 173 4.27 10.50 14.82
CA ILE A 173 3.84 11.80 15.33
C ILE A 173 4.35 12.94 14.45
N ARG A 174 5.57 12.82 13.93
CA ARG A 174 6.17 13.81 13.06
C ARG A 174 5.45 13.90 11.71
N ALA A 175 5.28 12.77 11.00
CA ALA A 175 4.59 12.74 9.72
C ALA A 175 3.13 13.21 9.84
N PHE A 176 2.43 12.80 10.90
CA PHE A 176 1.08 13.28 11.21
C PHE A 176 1.05 14.81 11.42
N PHE A 177 2.00 15.37 12.16
CA PHE A 177 2.09 16.80 12.39
C PHE A 177 2.41 17.57 11.11
N GLU A 178 3.38 17.13 10.33
CA GLU A 178 3.78 17.74 9.06
C GLU A 178 2.64 17.72 8.04
N ALA A 179 1.91 16.60 7.92
CA ALA A 179 0.73 16.49 7.07
C ALA A 179 -0.39 17.46 7.49
N ASN A 180 -0.63 17.61 8.80
CA ASN A 180 -1.62 18.60 9.29
C ASN A 180 -1.20 20.05 9.00
N LEU A 181 0.08 20.38 9.10
CA LEU A 181 0.57 21.70 8.72
C LEU A 181 0.45 21.94 7.21
N ASP A 182 0.72 20.93 6.39
CA ASP A 182 0.55 21.06 4.94
C ASP A 182 -0.90 21.37 4.55
N MET A 183 -1.89 20.78 5.23
CA MET A 183 -3.31 21.01 4.96
C MET A 183 -3.79 22.45 5.22
N VAL A 184 -3.05 23.26 5.99
CA VAL A 184 -3.38 24.66 6.24
C VAL A 184 -2.64 25.62 5.32
N ASN A 185 -1.81 25.13 4.41
CA ASN A 185 -1.17 25.93 3.37
C ASN A 185 -2.20 26.50 2.40
N THR A 186 -1.86 27.61 1.74
CA THR A 186 -2.72 28.22 0.72
C THR A 186 -3.02 27.26 -0.44
N VAL A 187 -2.06 26.41 -0.80
CA VAL A 187 -2.22 25.31 -1.76
C VAL A 187 -1.70 24.04 -1.10
N PRO A 188 -2.56 23.27 -0.43
CA PRO A 188 -2.16 22.04 0.21
C PRO A 188 -1.84 20.96 -0.83
N LYS A 189 -0.91 20.04 -0.51
CA LYS A 189 -0.62 18.88 -1.35
C LYS A 189 -1.81 17.91 -1.43
N PHE A 190 -2.56 17.80 -0.34
CA PHE A 190 -3.77 17.01 -0.27
C PHE A 190 -4.99 17.94 -0.19
N ASP A 191 -5.81 17.97 -1.26
CA ASP A 191 -7.02 18.81 -1.33
C ASP A 191 -8.25 18.00 -0.91
N PHE A 192 -8.91 18.42 0.18
CA PHE A 192 -10.16 17.82 0.66
C PHE A 192 -11.36 18.13 -0.23
N PHE A 193 -11.30 19.20 -1.03
CA PHE A 193 -12.44 19.78 -1.72
C PHE A 193 -12.56 19.41 -3.20
N GLN A 194 -11.93 18.30 -3.62
CA GLN A 194 -12.09 17.81 -4.99
C GLN A 194 -13.53 17.35 -5.24
N MET A 195 -14.25 18.08 -6.07
CA MET A 195 -15.67 17.83 -6.39
C MET A 195 -15.89 16.48 -7.09
N GLU A 196 -14.93 16.05 -7.92
CA GLU A 196 -15.02 14.81 -8.71
C GLU A 196 -14.69 13.55 -7.91
N ALA A 197 -14.01 13.70 -6.77
CA ALA A 197 -13.61 12.60 -5.89
C ALA A 197 -13.79 12.99 -4.42
N PRO A 198 -15.04 13.21 -3.95
CA PRO A 198 -15.30 13.66 -2.59
C PRO A 198 -14.91 12.61 -1.56
N ILE A 199 -14.41 13.08 -0.42
CA ILE A 199 -14.16 12.22 0.74
C ILE A 199 -15.47 12.09 1.51
N PHE A 200 -15.99 10.86 1.57
CA PHE A 200 -17.19 10.56 2.35
C PHE A 200 -16.82 10.34 3.81
N THR A 201 -17.28 11.23 4.68
CA THR A 201 -17.11 11.11 6.13
C THR A 201 -18.43 11.42 6.84
N ARG A 202 -18.56 10.95 8.08
CA ARG A 202 -19.73 11.28 8.89
C ARG A 202 -19.68 12.75 9.26
N PRO A 203 -20.64 13.58 8.83
CA PRO A 203 -20.69 14.99 9.19
C PRO A 203 -20.83 15.15 10.71
N ARG A 204 -20.03 16.03 11.29
CA ARG A 204 -20.09 16.37 12.70
C ARG A 204 -20.37 17.87 12.80
N PHE A 205 -21.50 18.24 13.36
CA PHE A 205 -21.85 19.64 13.64
C PHE A 205 -21.16 20.06 14.95
N MET A 206 -19.89 20.39 14.87
CA MET A 206 -19.11 20.88 15.99
C MET A 206 -19.17 22.41 16.04
N PRO A 207 -19.12 23.03 17.22
CA PRO A 207 -19.00 24.48 17.32
C PRO A 207 -17.69 24.94 16.66
N ALA A 208 -17.71 26.16 16.12
CA ALA A 208 -16.52 26.75 15.51
C ALA A 208 -15.35 26.80 16.49
N SER A 209 -14.15 26.53 15.97
CA SER A 209 -12.92 26.65 16.76
C SER A 209 -12.72 28.11 17.19
N LYS A 210 -12.42 28.33 18.47
CA LYS A 210 -11.97 29.63 18.95
C LYS A 210 -10.46 29.64 18.99
N ILE A 211 -9.85 30.57 18.26
CA ILE A 211 -8.42 30.86 18.31
C ILE A 211 -8.31 32.12 19.17
N ASN A 212 -7.65 32.00 20.32
CA ASN A 212 -7.36 33.13 21.22
C ASN A 212 -5.95 33.65 20.95
#